data_088cdc2bd0c93603f24fdbfd99ce2a12
#
_entry.id   088cdc2bd0c93603f24fdbfd99ce2a12
#
_cell.length_a   1.000
_cell.length_b   1.000
_cell.length_c   1.000
_cell.angle_alpha   90.00
_cell.angle_beta   90.00
_cell.angle_gamma   90.00
#
_symmetry.space_group_name_H-M   'P 1'
#
loop_
_entity.id
_entity.type
_entity.pdbx_description
1 polymer ?
#
loop_
_entity_poly.entity_id
_entity_poly.type
_entity_poly.pdbx_seq_one_letter_code
_entity_poly.pdbx_strand_id
1 'polypeptide(L)'
;MMIKNVRFALAAAALLVAAAPAAQAQTATQTVTFAVNAINQIAFTGAPSLTIITAVAGSSPTSVTDVSAAWAVTTNQTGAKITASIPTVMPAGLTLSGNLVAPTGGTSAGFQALGTVAADMVTGITKLAQGSLGVAYKLDATPAAGVVTSATRIVTYTITGGT
;
A
#
# COMPACT_ATOMS: atom_id res chain seq x y z
N MET A 1 8.22 -55.40 -101.01
CA MET A 1 8.01 -56.42 -100.06
C MET A 1 8.05 -55.85 -98.66
N MET A 2 6.94 -55.69 -98.06
CA MET A 2 6.48 -55.29 -96.73
C MET A 2 7.37 -54.40 -95.87
N ILE A 3 7.00 -53.14 -95.82
CA ILE A 3 7.46 -52.15 -94.83
C ILE A 3 6.47 -52.16 -93.65
N LYS A 4 6.93 -52.54 -92.48
CA LYS A 4 6.12 -52.48 -91.28
C LYS A 4 6.28 -51.10 -90.60
N ASN A 5 5.14 -50.41 -90.50
CA ASN A 5 5.06 -49.13 -89.84
C ASN A 5 5.17 -49.29 -88.27
N VAL A 6 6.15 -48.70 -87.67
CA VAL A 6 6.26 -48.58 -86.23
C VAL A 6 5.60 -47.23 -85.78
N ARG A 7 4.50 -47.34 -85.08
CA ARG A 7 3.81 -46.21 -84.53
C ARG A 7 4.45 -45.89 -83.14
N PHE A 8 5.08 -44.74 -83.03
CA PHE A 8 5.50 -44.20 -81.77
C PHE A 8 4.29 -43.67 -81.04
N ALA A 9 3.94 -44.30 -79.95
CA ALA A 9 2.99 -43.73 -78.97
C ALA A 9 3.70 -42.77 -78.04
N LEU A 10 3.42 -41.48 -78.16
CA LEU A 10 3.87 -40.46 -77.30
C LEU A 10 3.00 -40.47 -76.00
N ALA A 11 3.52 -41.00 -74.93
CA ALA A 11 2.90 -40.92 -73.62
C ALA A 11 3.09 -39.51 -73.05
N ALA A 12 2.03 -38.71 -73.10
CA ALA A 12 1.99 -37.43 -72.38
C ALA A 12 1.76 -37.68 -70.87
N ALA A 13 2.80 -37.60 -70.08
CA ALA A 13 2.70 -37.58 -68.60
C ALA A 13 2.18 -36.20 -68.19
N ALA A 14 0.88 -36.10 -67.87
CA ALA A 14 0.32 -34.90 -67.20
C ALA A 14 0.77 -34.84 -65.75
N LEU A 15 1.66 -33.90 -65.47
CA LEU A 15 2.07 -33.55 -64.08
C LEU A 15 0.90 -32.79 -63.43
N LEU A 16 0.08 -33.45 -62.59
CA LEU A 16 -0.87 -32.80 -61.72
C LEU A 16 -0.05 -32.16 -60.57
N VAL A 17 0.24 -30.88 -60.66
CA VAL A 17 0.67 -30.09 -59.50
C VAL A 17 -0.56 -29.89 -58.64
N ALA A 18 -0.66 -30.65 -57.55
CA ALA A 18 -1.65 -30.43 -56.51
C ALA A 18 -1.26 -29.10 -55.79
N ALA A 19 -1.94 -28.02 -56.16
CA ALA A 19 -1.86 -26.77 -55.41
C ALA A 19 -2.48 -27.00 -54.02
N ALA A 20 -1.66 -27.29 -53.03
CA ALA A 20 -2.12 -27.29 -51.65
C ALA A 20 -2.68 -25.90 -51.31
N PRO A 21 -3.92 -25.78 -50.83
CA PRO A 21 -4.44 -24.47 -50.40
C PRO A 21 -3.51 -23.93 -49.33
N ALA A 22 -2.89 -22.79 -49.56
CA ALA A 22 -2.13 -22.10 -48.55
C ALA A 22 -3.08 -21.84 -47.37
N ALA A 23 -2.74 -22.40 -46.21
CA ALA A 23 -3.50 -22.13 -44.99
C ALA A 23 -3.47 -20.63 -44.72
N GLN A 24 -4.57 -19.95 -44.98
CA GLN A 24 -4.72 -18.52 -44.67
C GLN A 24 -4.79 -18.37 -43.18
N ALA A 25 -3.76 -17.74 -42.56
CA ALA A 25 -3.82 -17.36 -41.16
C ALA A 25 -4.89 -16.27 -41.01
N GLN A 26 -6.01 -16.64 -40.39
CA GLN A 26 -7.09 -15.71 -40.10
C GLN A 26 -6.89 -15.11 -38.74
N THR A 27 -6.75 -13.79 -38.67
CA THR A 27 -6.64 -13.04 -37.40
C THR A 27 -7.99 -12.39 -37.08
N ALA A 28 -8.39 -12.47 -35.82
CA ALA A 28 -9.54 -11.74 -35.29
C ALA A 28 -9.03 -10.82 -34.16
N THR A 29 -9.60 -9.63 -34.05
CA THR A 29 -9.26 -8.65 -32.99
C THR A 29 -10.50 -8.41 -32.13
N GLN A 30 -10.28 -8.22 -30.83
CA GLN A 30 -11.30 -7.82 -29.87
C GLN A 30 -10.81 -6.60 -29.10
N THR A 31 -11.67 -5.60 -28.97
CA THR A 31 -11.36 -4.42 -28.12
C THR A 31 -11.72 -4.76 -26.69
N VAL A 32 -10.76 -4.61 -25.78
CA VAL A 32 -10.96 -4.71 -24.33
C VAL A 32 -10.74 -3.34 -23.73
N THR A 33 -11.76 -2.81 -23.04
CA THR A 33 -11.68 -1.56 -22.29
C THR A 33 -11.34 -1.88 -20.84
N PHE A 34 -10.36 -1.18 -20.27
CA PHE A 34 -9.98 -1.32 -18.87
C PHE A 34 -9.69 0.05 -18.24
N ALA A 35 -9.87 0.16 -16.92
CA ALA A 35 -9.57 1.35 -16.15
C ALA A 35 -9.11 0.95 -14.74
N VAL A 36 -8.28 1.79 -14.12
CA VAL A 36 -7.91 1.69 -12.71
C VAL A 36 -8.20 3.05 -12.06
N ASN A 37 -9.07 3.05 -11.08
CA ASN A 37 -9.42 4.25 -10.32
C ASN A 37 -8.36 4.55 -9.25
N ALA A 38 -8.45 5.76 -8.64
CA ALA A 38 -7.62 6.13 -7.50
C ALA A 38 -7.85 5.17 -6.32
N ILE A 39 -6.77 4.66 -5.76
CA ILE A 39 -6.77 3.73 -4.62
C ILE A 39 -5.95 4.33 -3.50
N ASN A 40 -6.56 4.46 -2.31
CA ASN A 40 -5.91 4.84 -1.06
C ASN A 40 -6.49 3.97 0.04
N GLN A 41 -5.70 3.03 0.55
CA GLN A 41 -6.10 2.10 1.61
C GLN A 41 -5.07 2.11 2.72
N ILE A 42 -5.52 2.19 3.97
CA ILE A 42 -4.70 2.03 5.17
C ILE A 42 -5.37 1.05 6.12
N ALA A 43 -4.57 0.31 6.86
CA ALA A 43 -5.02 -0.58 7.92
C ALA A 43 -4.06 -0.51 9.10
N PHE A 44 -4.61 -0.65 10.31
CA PHE A 44 -3.86 -0.68 11.56
C PHE A 44 -4.21 -1.93 12.33
N THR A 45 -3.23 -2.52 13.01
CA THR A 45 -3.37 -3.71 13.86
C THR A 45 -2.65 -3.50 15.18
N GLY A 46 -2.98 -4.34 16.18
CA GLY A 46 -2.42 -4.25 17.52
C GLY A 46 -3.35 -3.52 18.50
N ALA A 47 -3.03 -3.61 19.77
CA ALA A 47 -3.76 -3.00 20.88
C ALA A 47 -2.76 -2.36 21.85
N PRO A 48 -2.18 -1.20 21.51
CA PRO A 48 -1.16 -0.55 22.32
C PRO A 48 -1.70 -0.19 23.71
N SER A 49 -0.87 -0.40 24.73
CA SER A 49 -1.20 -0.13 26.12
C SER A 49 -0.06 0.62 26.82
N LEU A 50 -0.37 1.78 27.38
CA LEU A 50 0.60 2.72 27.95
C LEU A 50 0.25 2.99 29.43
N THR A 51 1.08 2.51 30.36
CA THR A 51 0.88 2.72 31.78
C THR A 51 2.16 3.30 32.41
N ILE A 52 2.08 4.50 32.94
CA ILE A 52 3.19 5.15 33.68
C ILE A 52 3.07 4.76 35.14
N ILE A 53 4.11 4.13 35.69
CA ILE A 53 4.14 3.63 37.08
C ILE A 53 5.36 4.10 37.88
N THR A 54 6.29 4.84 37.25
CA THR A 54 7.55 5.24 37.89
C THR A 54 7.87 6.72 37.64
N ALA A 55 8.65 7.26 38.53
CA ALA A 55 9.31 8.56 38.38
C ALA A 55 10.65 8.56 39.16
N VAL A 56 11.55 9.43 38.77
CA VAL A 56 12.72 9.76 39.57
C VAL A 56 12.37 10.96 40.48
N ALA A 57 12.71 10.89 41.75
CA ALA A 57 12.42 11.98 42.68
C ALA A 57 12.99 13.31 42.15
N GLY A 58 12.19 14.36 42.16
CA GLY A 58 12.52 15.67 41.58
C GLY A 58 12.32 15.81 40.07
N SER A 59 11.85 14.75 39.38
CA SER A 59 11.59 14.75 37.95
C SER A 59 10.12 14.42 37.63
N SER A 60 9.69 14.70 36.41
CA SER A 60 8.40 14.25 35.90
C SER A 60 8.32 12.72 35.86
N PRO A 61 7.09 12.12 35.85
CA PRO A 61 6.90 10.71 35.65
C PRO A 61 7.65 10.21 34.40
N THR A 62 8.16 8.97 34.47
CA THR A 62 8.91 8.36 33.37
C THR A 62 7.97 8.09 32.19
N SER A 63 8.31 8.59 31.01
CA SER A 63 7.56 8.31 29.78
C SER A 63 7.55 6.83 29.47
N VAL A 64 6.45 6.36 28.87
CA VAL A 64 6.33 4.98 28.40
C VAL A 64 6.06 4.96 26.90
N THR A 65 6.64 3.97 26.23
CA THR A 65 6.44 3.75 24.78
C THR A 65 5.96 2.33 24.54
N ASP A 66 4.99 2.18 23.66
CA ASP A 66 4.47 0.90 23.15
C ASP A 66 4.70 0.82 21.65
N VAL A 67 5.23 -0.31 21.18
CA VAL A 67 5.55 -0.58 19.76
C VAL A 67 4.83 -1.83 19.25
N SER A 68 3.79 -2.27 19.93
CA SER A 68 3.06 -3.50 19.61
C SER A 68 2.13 -3.37 18.40
N ALA A 69 1.89 -2.15 17.94
CA ALA A 69 1.02 -1.88 16.81
C ALA A 69 1.79 -1.87 15.48
N ALA A 70 1.07 -2.18 14.40
CA ALA A 70 1.59 -2.13 13.05
C ALA A 70 0.55 -1.54 12.10
N TRP A 71 1.00 -1.06 10.94
CA TRP A 71 0.15 -0.51 9.90
C TRP A 71 0.56 -0.97 8.51
N ALA A 72 -0.35 -0.80 7.55
CA ALA A 72 -0.16 -1.13 6.15
C ALA A 72 -0.79 -0.06 5.27
N VAL A 73 -0.24 0.12 4.08
CA VAL A 73 -0.72 1.08 3.09
C VAL A 73 -0.69 0.49 1.70
N THR A 74 -1.71 0.81 0.91
CA THR A 74 -1.74 0.60 -0.55
C THR A 74 -2.25 1.86 -1.21
N THR A 75 -1.46 2.42 -2.11
CA THR A 75 -1.85 3.58 -2.92
C THR A 75 -1.28 3.49 -4.33
N ASN A 76 -2.08 3.90 -5.32
CA ASN A 76 -1.63 4.12 -6.69
C ASN A 76 -1.42 5.62 -7.01
N GLN A 77 -1.52 6.48 -5.98
CA GLN A 77 -1.34 7.93 -6.08
C GLN A 77 0.12 8.34 -5.87
N THR A 78 0.48 9.54 -6.31
CA THR A 78 1.80 10.15 -6.09
C THR A 78 1.70 11.21 -5.00
N GLY A 79 2.59 11.15 -4.00
CA GLY A 79 2.64 12.15 -2.93
C GLY A 79 1.51 12.06 -1.91
N ALA A 80 0.93 10.89 -1.71
CA ALA A 80 -0.04 10.67 -0.65
C ALA A 80 0.57 10.88 0.74
N LYS A 81 -0.25 11.29 1.71
CA LYS A 81 0.16 11.50 3.10
C LYS A 81 -0.80 10.86 4.09
N ILE A 82 -0.28 10.53 5.26
CA ILE A 82 -1.06 10.06 6.41
C ILE A 82 -1.06 11.15 7.47
N THR A 83 -2.26 11.48 7.96
CA THR A 83 -2.45 12.34 9.12
C THR A 83 -3.08 11.57 10.26
N ALA A 84 -2.92 12.04 11.50
CA ALA A 84 -3.54 11.48 12.70
C ALA A 84 -4.15 12.54 13.60
N SER A 85 -5.28 12.23 14.22
CA SER A 85 -5.94 13.07 15.23
C SER A 85 -6.66 12.22 16.27
N ILE A 86 -7.01 12.83 17.39
CA ILE A 86 -7.89 12.26 18.43
C ILE A 86 -9.13 13.15 18.57
N PRO A 87 -10.33 12.57 18.85
CA PRO A 87 -11.58 13.35 18.87
C PRO A 87 -11.69 14.28 20.07
N THR A 88 -10.91 14.02 21.15
CA THR A 88 -10.97 14.78 22.39
C THR A 88 -9.55 15.02 22.89
N VAL A 89 -9.23 16.20 23.35
CA VAL A 89 -7.93 16.56 23.93
C VAL A 89 -7.54 15.59 25.07
N MET A 90 -6.25 15.40 25.25
CA MET A 90 -5.73 14.65 26.39
C MET A 90 -6.04 15.41 27.70
N PRO A 91 -6.22 14.69 28.82
CA PRO A 91 -6.29 15.33 30.14
C PRO A 91 -5.10 16.23 30.39
N ALA A 92 -5.30 17.29 31.19
CA ALA A 92 -4.21 18.20 31.57
C ALA A 92 -3.02 17.42 32.15
N GLY A 93 -1.82 17.78 31.74
CA GLY A 93 -0.58 17.14 32.19
C GLY A 93 -0.24 15.83 31.49
N LEU A 94 -1.08 15.33 30.54
CA LEU A 94 -0.78 14.17 29.70
C LEU A 94 -0.57 14.58 28.25
N THR A 95 0.42 13.98 27.60
CA THR A 95 0.63 14.08 26.15
C THR A 95 0.74 12.69 25.55
N LEU A 96 -0.14 12.39 24.62
CA LEU A 96 -0.05 11.19 23.79
C LEU A 96 0.58 11.55 22.45
N SER A 97 1.65 10.86 22.10
CA SER A 97 2.34 11.04 20.82
C SER A 97 2.32 9.73 20.04
N GLY A 98 2.28 9.84 18.71
CA GLY A 98 2.38 8.71 17.80
C GLY A 98 3.52 8.90 16.81
N ASN A 99 4.13 7.79 16.38
CA ASN A 99 5.12 7.74 15.32
C ASN A 99 4.81 6.56 14.40
N LEU A 100 4.75 6.81 13.11
CA LEU A 100 4.63 5.79 12.08
C LEU A 100 5.97 5.58 11.38
N VAL A 101 6.43 4.34 11.29
CA VAL A 101 7.58 4.01 10.43
C VAL A 101 7.18 4.31 8.98
N ALA A 102 8.00 5.10 8.28
CA ALA A 102 7.71 5.44 6.89
C ALA A 102 7.80 4.22 5.98
N PRO A 103 6.91 4.07 5.00
CA PRO A 103 7.06 3.10 3.93
C PRO A 103 8.21 3.52 3.00
N THR A 104 8.60 2.60 2.11
CA THR A 104 9.65 2.86 1.11
C THR A 104 9.34 4.14 0.32
N GLY A 105 10.28 5.06 0.27
CA GLY A 105 10.15 6.35 -0.41
C GLY A 105 9.34 7.42 0.32
N GLY A 106 8.64 7.07 1.39
CA GLY A 106 7.96 8.03 2.26
C GLY A 106 8.89 8.62 3.33
N THR A 107 8.41 9.65 4.01
CA THR A 107 9.13 10.33 5.10
C THR A 107 8.23 10.36 6.35
N SER A 108 8.72 9.78 7.46
CA SER A 108 8.07 9.87 8.77
C SER A 108 8.37 11.24 9.41
N ALA A 109 7.36 11.82 10.05
CA ALA A 109 7.52 13.03 10.85
C ALA A 109 8.09 12.75 12.26
N GLY A 110 8.37 11.47 12.60
CA GLY A 110 8.75 11.07 13.94
C GLY A 110 7.57 11.13 14.92
N PHE A 111 7.87 11.27 16.23
CA PHE A 111 6.82 11.40 17.22
C PHE A 111 6.09 12.75 17.09
N GLN A 112 4.80 12.69 16.79
CA GLN A 112 3.91 13.84 16.74
C GLN A 112 2.90 13.77 17.89
N ALA A 113 2.73 14.88 18.60
CA ALA A 113 1.69 14.98 19.64
C ALA A 113 0.30 14.89 18.98
N LEU A 114 -0.54 13.98 19.50
CA LEU A 114 -1.89 13.75 18.97
C LEU A 114 -2.86 14.71 19.66
N GLY A 115 -3.54 15.50 18.85
CA GLY A 115 -4.54 16.46 19.28
C GLY A 115 -5.81 16.37 18.43
N THR A 116 -6.73 17.29 18.64
CA THR A 116 -7.97 17.39 17.85
C THR A 116 -7.73 17.93 16.43
N VAL A 117 -6.60 18.61 16.22
CA VAL A 117 -6.13 18.99 14.90
C VAL A 117 -5.25 17.88 14.35
N ALA A 118 -5.51 17.48 13.11
CA ALA A 118 -4.75 16.42 12.48
C ALA A 118 -3.29 16.83 12.24
N ALA A 119 -2.34 16.01 12.70
CA ALA A 119 -0.92 16.16 12.47
C ALA A 119 -0.45 15.27 11.33
N ASP A 120 0.48 15.74 10.51
CA ASP A 120 1.13 14.92 9.47
C ASP A 120 2.04 13.87 10.14
N MET A 121 1.82 12.59 9.82
CA MET A 121 2.59 11.46 10.36
C MET A 121 3.59 10.93 9.36
N VAL A 122 3.17 10.78 8.11
CA VAL A 122 4.00 10.31 6.98
C VAL A 122 3.61 11.08 5.74
N THR A 123 4.59 11.49 4.95
CA THR A 123 4.41 12.22 3.69
C THR A 123 5.17 11.56 2.55
N GLY A 124 4.88 11.94 1.30
CA GLY A 124 5.62 11.52 0.12
C GLY A 124 5.36 10.07 -0.33
N ILE A 125 4.29 9.44 0.12
CA ILE A 125 3.95 8.05 -0.24
C ILE A 125 3.56 8.01 -1.72
N THR A 126 4.22 7.15 -2.50
CA THR A 126 4.01 7.11 -3.95
C THR A 126 3.91 5.68 -4.46
N LYS A 127 2.77 5.31 -5.06
CA LYS A 127 2.52 4.10 -5.85
C LYS A 127 3.13 2.84 -5.24
N LEU A 128 2.68 2.44 -4.08
CA LEU A 128 3.19 1.27 -3.37
C LEU A 128 2.10 0.49 -2.65
N ALA A 129 2.42 -0.75 -2.33
CA ALA A 129 1.71 -1.60 -1.37
C ALA A 129 2.74 -2.13 -0.38
N GLN A 130 2.62 -1.79 0.90
CA GLN A 130 3.54 -2.21 1.95
C GLN A 130 2.80 -2.43 3.25
N GLY A 131 3.12 -3.51 3.94
CA GLY A 131 2.56 -3.88 5.23
C GLY A 131 3.64 -4.07 6.29
N SER A 132 3.19 -4.41 7.49
CA SER A 132 4.05 -4.69 8.65
C SER A 132 4.98 -3.52 9.03
N LEU A 133 4.50 -2.29 8.81
CA LEU A 133 5.19 -1.08 9.22
C LEU A 133 4.92 -0.83 10.70
N GLY A 134 5.96 -0.52 11.48
CA GLY A 134 5.83 -0.29 12.92
C GLY A 134 5.05 0.99 13.24
N VAL A 135 4.28 0.94 14.33
CA VAL A 135 3.66 2.10 14.98
C VAL A 135 4.19 2.16 16.41
N ALA A 136 4.69 3.31 16.82
CA ALA A 136 5.05 3.57 18.20
C ALA A 136 4.12 4.64 18.79
N TYR A 137 3.58 4.35 19.97
CA TYR A 137 2.89 5.35 20.80
C TYR A 137 3.73 5.68 22.01
N LYS A 138 3.74 6.95 22.40
CA LYS A 138 4.42 7.41 23.61
C LYS A 138 3.46 8.22 24.47
N LEU A 139 3.43 7.93 25.77
CA LEU A 139 2.71 8.70 26.77
C LEU A 139 3.72 9.41 27.66
N ASP A 140 3.62 10.72 27.69
CA ASP A 140 4.34 11.60 28.60
C ASP A 140 3.35 12.14 29.65
N ALA A 141 3.80 12.25 30.90
CA ALA A 141 3.03 12.84 31.97
C ALA A 141 3.83 13.90 32.71
N THR A 142 3.14 14.88 33.24
CA THR A 142 3.68 15.81 34.25
C THR A 142 3.02 15.57 35.60
N PRO A 143 3.57 16.02 36.73
CA PRO A 143 2.90 15.90 38.02
C PRO A 143 1.48 16.49 38.06
N ALA A 144 1.18 17.46 37.19
CA ALA A 144 -0.14 18.08 37.06
C ALA A 144 -1.23 17.12 36.57
N ALA A 145 -0.86 15.96 35.94
CA ALA A 145 -1.82 14.96 35.53
C ALA A 145 -2.55 14.28 36.71
N GLY A 146 -1.90 14.26 37.88
CA GLY A 146 -2.42 13.51 39.04
C GLY A 146 -2.55 12.02 38.73
N VAL A 147 -3.43 11.35 39.48
CA VAL A 147 -3.76 9.96 39.23
C VAL A 147 -4.88 9.89 38.18
N VAL A 148 -4.61 9.23 37.07
CA VAL A 148 -5.59 8.98 36.00
C VAL A 148 -5.91 7.49 36.00
N THR A 149 -7.17 7.16 36.26
CA THR A 149 -7.68 5.80 36.09
C THR A 149 -7.67 5.44 34.62
N SER A 150 -7.67 4.13 34.28
CA SER A 150 -7.63 3.65 32.89
C SER A 150 -8.60 4.41 32.00
N ALA A 151 -8.06 4.99 30.93
CA ALA A 151 -8.80 5.76 29.93
C ALA A 151 -8.35 5.36 28.53
N THR A 152 -9.25 5.47 27.56
CA THR A 152 -8.96 5.17 26.16
C THR A 152 -9.02 6.42 25.29
N ARG A 153 -8.30 6.42 24.19
CA ARG A 153 -8.40 7.41 23.11
C ARG A 153 -8.45 6.67 21.77
N ILE A 154 -9.35 7.09 20.91
CA ILE A 154 -9.40 6.62 19.53
C ILE A 154 -8.50 7.53 18.72
N VAL A 155 -7.51 6.95 18.04
CA VAL A 155 -6.68 7.68 17.08
C VAL A 155 -7.24 7.43 15.70
N THR A 156 -7.63 8.52 15.02
CA THR A 156 -8.14 8.47 13.65
C THR A 156 -7.00 8.78 12.70
N TYR A 157 -6.69 7.83 11.82
CA TYR A 157 -5.73 8.00 10.74
C TYR A 157 -6.45 8.24 9.42
N THR A 158 -5.97 9.20 8.65
CA THR A 158 -6.53 9.53 7.35
C THR A 158 -5.43 9.52 6.30
N ILE A 159 -5.64 8.75 5.22
CA ILE A 159 -4.80 8.86 4.03
C ILE A 159 -5.43 9.88 3.08
N THR A 160 -4.65 10.86 2.69
CA THR A 160 -5.03 11.82 1.65
C THR A 160 -4.21 11.50 0.41
N GLY A 161 -4.90 11.27 -0.71
CA GLY A 161 -4.24 11.00 -1.98
C GLY A 161 -3.48 12.21 -2.48
N GLY A 162 -2.43 11.92 -3.24
CA GLY A 162 -1.79 12.87 -4.12
C GLY A 162 -2.51 12.95 -5.49
N THR A 163 -1.78 13.23 -6.51
CA THR A 163 -2.21 13.22 -7.92
C THR A 163 -1.64 12.02 -8.68
#